data_05fea9c848ad46ae06365cc6b3235178
#
_entry.id   05fea9c848ad46ae06365cc6b3235178
#
_cell.length_a   1.000
_cell.length_b   1.000
_cell.length_c   1.000
_cell.angle_alpha   90.00
_cell.angle_beta   90.00
_cell.angle_gamma   90.00
#
_symmetry.space_group_name_H-M   'P 1'
#
loop_
_entity.id
_entity.type
_entity.pdbx_description
1 polymer ?
#
loop_
_entity_poly.entity_id
_entity_poly.type
_entity_poly.pdbx_seq_one_letter_code
_entity_poly.pdbx_strand_id
1 'polypeptide(L)'
;MIRNLILDAGGVMVYPFHGYWDIPMKYRELMGDYAREVGSPAWIAALPMAREHLREDRFVSGMEEEFTLRLAFLRTRHDVLGWNMTGEQLRLLAEDFTCNEGRYAWFDDVDVYLEKWRRTYRIGILSDAMPSFLNVAKKHDVQGYFEEIVISTHVGITKPDARMYRAICDKMQLCPDECLFVDDKICNLEGALACGMQAVQMDRSGKIPLWNGSVVHNFSELDRYMEENP
;
A
#
# COMPACT_ATOMS: atom_id res chain seq x y z
N MET A 1 -9.27 24.45 -7.81
CA MET A 1 -7.97 24.70 -7.12
C MET A 1 -7.69 23.56 -6.18
N ILE A 2 -6.54 22.89 -6.33
CA ILE A 2 -6.12 21.79 -5.46
C ILE A 2 -5.70 22.33 -4.08
N ARG A 3 -6.31 21.82 -3.02
CA ARG A 3 -5.99 22.15 -1.61
C ARG A 3 -5.58 20.93 -0.80
N ASN A 4 -5.95 19.75 -1.27
CA ASN A 4 -5.76 18.51 -0.54
C ASN A 4 -5.09 17.49 -1.44
N LEU A 5 -4.07 16.81 -0.92
CA LEU A 5 -3.32 15.77 -1.61
C LEU A 5 -3.61 14.43 -0.93
N ILE A 6 -4.22 13.51 -1.66
CA ILE A 6 -4.53 12.18 -1.19
C ILE A 6 -3.62 11.18 -1.93
N LEU A 7 -2.75 10.52 -1.19
CA LEU A 7 -1.73 9.62 -1.75
C LEU A 7 -2.08 8.17 -1.46
N ASP A 8 -1.98 7.29 -2.47
CA ASP A 8 -1.81 5.87 -2.18
C ASP A 8 -0.43 5.62 -1.56
N ALA A 9 -0.27 4.48 -0.92
CA ALA A 9 1.01 4.11 -0.32
C ALA A 9 1.87 3.28 -1.27
N GLY A 10 1.38 2.11 -1.68
CA GLY A 10 2.13 1.14 -2.47
C GLY A 10 2.37 1.60 -3.91
N GLY A 11 3.62 1.61 -4.37
CA GLY A 11 3.94 2.11 -5.71
C GLY A 11 3.95 3.64 -5.85
N VAL A 12 3.46 4.37 -4.85
CA VAL A 12 3.48 5.84 -4.81
C VAL A 12 4.53 6.35 -3.84
N MET A 13 4.44 5.96 -2.57
CA MET A 13 5.37 6.37 -1.50
C MET A 13 6.29 5.24 -1.05
N VAL A 14 5.80 4.00 -1.06
CA VAL A 14 6.55 2.83 -0.59
C VAL A 14 6.59 1.72 -1.63
N TYR A 15 7.61 0.87 -1.52
CA TYR A 15 7.77 -0.34 -2.31
C TYR A 15 8.20 -1.52 -1.41
N PRO A 16 7.99 -2.78 -1.84
CA PRO A 16 8.42 -3.93 -1.04
C PRO A 16 9.94 -4.04 -1.07
N PHE A 17 10.59 -4.05 0.09
CA PHE A 17 12.06 -4.05 0.22
C PHE A 17 12.74 -5.18 -0.57
N HIS A 18 12.13 -6.36 -0.60
CA HIS A 18 12.63 -7.51 -1.35
C HIS A 18 12.00 -7.69 -2.75
N GLY A 19 11.28 -6.69 -3.26
CA GLY A 19 10.62 -6.73 -4.58
C GLY A 19 9.27 -7.46 -4.61
N TYR A 20 8.83 -8.06 -3.50
CA TYR A 20 7.54 -8.77 -3.40
C TYR A 20 6.79 -8.37 -2.13
N TRP A 21 5.50 -8.03 -2.27
CA TRP A 21 4.61 -7.69 -1.15
C TRP A 21 4.30 -8.87 -0.23
N ASP A 22 4.45 -10.10 -0.74
CA ASP A 22 3.95 -11.33 -0.13
C ASP A 22 5.04 -12.15 0.57
N ILE A 23 6.13 -11.51 0.99
CA ILE A 23 7.20 -12.16 1.74
C ILE A 23 7.52 -11.41 3.03
N PRO A 24 7.86 -12.13 4.13
CA PRO A 24 8.39 -11.56 5.36
C PRO A 24 9.77 -10.94 5.12
N MET A 25 10.20 -10.02 5.97
CA MET A 25 11.51 -9.38 5.87
C MET A 25 12.66 -10.39 6.04
N LYS A 26 12.54 -11.27 7.03
CA LYS A 26 13.54 -12.30 7.35
C LYS A 26 13.33 -13.63 6.63
N TYR A 27 12.67 -13.62 5.45
CA TYR A 27 12.35 -14.87 4.75
C TYR A 27 13.59 -15.76 4.48
N ARG A 28 14.74 -15.15 4.15
CA ARG A 28 15.98 -15.89 3.86
C ARG A 28 16.51 -16.65 5.07
N GLU A 29 16.40 -16.05 6.25
CA GLU A 29 16.83 -16.65 7.52
C GLU A 29 15.86 -17.75 7.95
N LEU A 30 14.56 -17.48 7.91
CA LEU A 30 13.54 -18.34 8.49
C LEU A 30 13.10 -19.50 7.58
N MET A 31 13.17 -19.31 6.26
CA MET A 31 12.76 -20.33 5.28
C MET A 31 13.91 -21.27 4.89
N GLY A 32 15.16 -20.95 5.22
CA GLY A 32 16.31 -21.77 4.83
C GLY A 32 16.41 -21.96 3.32
N ASP A 33 16.54 -23.22 2.87
CA ASP A 33 16.70 -23.54 1.45
C ASP A 33 15.47 -23.15 0.60
N TYR A 34 14.26 -23.16 1.16
CA TYR A 34 13.04 -22.73 0.46
C TYR A 34 13.06 -21.25 0.05
N ALA A 35 13.89 -20.43 0.68
CA ALA A 35 14.05 -19.04 0.28
C ALA A 35 14.52 -18.86 -1.17
N ARG A 36 15.18 -19.88 -1.76
CA ARG A 36 15.61 -19.87 -3.16
C ARG A 36 14.47 -20.03 -4.13
N GLU A 37 13.33 -20.53 -3.69
CA GLU A 37 12.13 -20.72 -4.50
C GLU A 37 11.28 -19.44 -4.63
N VAL A 38 11.57 -18.42 -3.82
CA VAL A 38 10.86 -17.14 -3.88
C VAL A 38 11.03 -16.51 -5.26
N GLY A 39 9.91 -16.19 -5.91
CA GLY A 39 9.89 -15.65 -7.27
C GLY A 39 9.92 -16.73 -8.38
N SER A 40 10.04 -18.01 -8.03
CA SER A 40 9.93 -19.10 -9.02
C SER A 40 8.51 -19.18 -9.61
N PRO A 41 8.34 -19.82 -10.80
CA PRO A 41 7.01 -20.01 -11.37
C PRO A 41 6.05 -20.75 -10.43
N ALA A 42 6.51 -21.75 -9.69
CA ALA A 42 5.71 -22.48 -8.71
C ALA A 42 5.28 -21.58 -7.54
N TRP A 43 6.20 -20.77 -7.02
CA TRP A 43 5.93 -19.81 -5.95
C TRP A 43 4.89 -18.76 -6.38
N ILE A 44 4.99 -18.26 -7.62
CA ILE A 44 4.02 -17.30 -8.19
C ILE A 44 2.65 -17.98 -8.38
N ALA A 45 2.62 -19.20 -8.89
CA ALA A 45 1.38 -19.94 -9.11
C ALA A 45 0.63 -20.27 -7.80
N ALA A 46 1.32 -20.40 -6.67
CA ALA A 46 0.71 -20.62 -5.36
C ALA A 46 0.08 -19.37 -4.74
N LEU A 47 0.40 -18.16 -5.26
CA LEU A 47 -0.05 -16.89 -4.69
C LEU A 47 -1.57 -16.70 -4.67
N PRO A 48 -2.33 -16.94 -5.76
CA PRO A 48 -3.76 -16.65 -5.77
C PRO A 48 -4.52 -17.36 -4.65
N MET A 49 -4.23 -18.65 -4.42
CA MET A 49 -4.87 -19.45 -3.38
C MET A 49 -4.51 -18.93 -1.98
N ALA A 50 -3.25 -18.58 -1.75
CA ALA A 50 -2.80 -18.09 -0.45
C ALA A 50 -3.35 -16.67 -0.17
N ARG A 51 -3.42 -15.80 -1.18
CA ARG A 51 -3.91 -14.42 -1.04
C ARG A 51 -5.37 -14.31 -0.63
N GLU A 52 -6.18 -15.37 -0.79
CA GLU A 52 -7.54 -15.39 -0.27
C GLU A 52 -7.61 -15.13 1.25
N HIS A 53 -6.54 -15.43 1.99
CA HIS A 53 -6.44 -15.13 3.41
C HIS A 53 -6.12 -13.65 3.68
N LEU A 54 -5.48 -12.95 2.73
CA LEU A 54 -5.03 -11.56 2.88
C LEU A 54 -5.89 -10.56 2.09
N ARG A 55 -7.17 -10.88 1.89
CA ARG A 55 -8.09 -9.96 1.22
C ARG A 55 -8.23 -8.66 2.00
N GLU A 56 -7.99 -7.56 1.33
CA GLU A 56 -8.01 -6.21 1.90
C GLU A 56 -9.39 -5.55 1.79
N ASP A 57 -10.37 -6.25 1.17
CA ASP A 57 -11.78 -5.85 1.02
C ASP A 57 -12.67 -6.32 2.17
N ARG A 58 -12.09 -6.69 3.29
CA ARG A 58 -12.79 -7.07 4.52
C ARG A 58 -12.27 -6.27 5.72
N PHE A 59 -13.12 -6.17 6.73
CA PHE A 59 -12.70 -5.58 7.99
C PHE A 59 -11.69 -6.48 8.71
N VAL A 60 -10.60 -5.87 9.19
CA VAL A 60 -9.58 -6.50 10.04
C VAL A 60 -9.34 -5.59 11.23
N SER A 61 -9.62 -6.08 12.43
CA SER A 61 -9.68 -5.27 13.67
C SER A 61 -8.31 -4.76 14.12
N GLY A 62 -7.23 -5.49 13.78
CA GLY A 62 -5.88 -5.11 14.20
C GLY A 62 -4.84 -6.18 13.95
N MET A 63 -3.66 -5.99 14.58
CA MET A 63 -2.46 -6.79 14.35
C MET A 63 -2.62 -8.27 14.68
N GLU A 64 -3.41 -8.64 15.69
CA GLU A 64 -3.62 -10.03 16.10
C GLU A 64 -4.40 -10.81 15.04
N GLU A 65 -5.47 -10.19 14.52
CA GLU A 65 -6.23 -10.77 13.42
C GLU A 65 -5.39 -10.83 12.14
N GLU A 66 -4.66 -9.77 11.80
CA GLU A 66 -3.72 -9.78 10.68
C GLU A 66 -2.68 -10.90 10.81
N PHE A 67 -2.08 -11.11 11.99
CA PHE A 67 -1.17 -12.22 12.24
C PHE A 67 -1.80 -13.58 11.92
N THR A 68 -3.04 -13.79 12.36
CA THR A 68 -3.79 -15.03 12.08
C THR A 68 -3.98 -15.24 10.58
N LEU A 69 -4.32 -14.18 9.84
CA LEU A 69 -4.48 -14.22 8.39
C LEU A 69 -3.15 -14.49 7.66
N ARG A 70 -2.07 -13.86 8.11
CA ARG A 70 -0.73 -14.09 7.54
C ARG A 70 -0.24 -15.50 7.81
N LEU A 71 -0.51 -16.05 8.99
CA LEU A 71 -0.19 -17.45 9.29
C LEU A 71 -0.97 -18.41 8.39
N ALA A 72 -2.26 -18.15 8.15
CA ALA A 72 -3.08 -18.94 7.23
C ALA A 72 -2.55 -18.84 5.78
N PHE A 73 -2.22 -17.64 5.33
CA PHE A 73 -1.58 -17.39 4.04
C PHE A 73 -0.28 -18.20 3.86
N LEU A 74 0.60 -18.15 4.84
CA LEU A 74 1.87 -18.88 4.81
C LEU A 74 1.67 -20.40 4.83
N ARG A 75 0.72 -20.89 5.63
CA ARG A 75 0.37 -22.33 5.65
C ARG A 75 -0.15 -22.80 4.30
N THR A 76 -1.10 -22.07 3.72
CA THR A 76 -1.68 -22.44 2.40
C THR A 76 -0.58 -22.48 1.33
N ARG A 77 0.31 -21.47 1.30
CA ARG A 77 1.44 -21.47 0.35
C ARG A 77 2.40 -22.65 0.60
N HIS A 78 2.75 -22.89 1.85
CA HIS A 78 3.58 -24.02 2.26
C HIS A 78 3.01 -25.35 1.78
N ASP A 79 1.71 -25.59 2.01
CA ASP A 79 1.03 -26.83 1.62
C ASP A 79 0.98 -26.99 0.09
N VAL A 80 0.66 -25.93 -0.64
CA VAL A 80 0.61 -25.94 -2.12
C VAL A 80 1.99 -26.22 -2.73
N LEU A 81 3.06 -25.71 -2.12
CA LEU A 81 4.43 -25.89 -2.61
C LEU A 81 5.06 -27.21 -2.12
N GLY A 82 4.40 -27.93 -1.23
CA GLY A 82 4.92 -29.17 -0.66
C GLY A 82 6.17 -28.96 0.22
N TRP A 83 6.33 -27.78 0.82
CA TRP A 83 7.43 -27.49 1.70
C TRP A 83 7.27 -28.23 3.03
N ASN A 84 8.39 -28.62 3.66
CA ASN A 84 8.37 -29.30 4.94
C ASN A 84 8.88 -28.37 6.06
N MET A 85 8.15 -27.29 6.31
CA MET A 85 8.43 -26.34 7.38
C MET A 85 7.64 -26.70 8.64
N THR A 86 8.22 -26.49 9.80
CA THR A 86 7.55 -26.71 11.08
C THR A 86 6.52 -25.62 11.36
N GLY A 87 5.53 -25.93 12.21
CA GLY A 87 4.55 -24.94 12.65
C GLY A 87 5.19 -23.73 13.36
N GLU A 88 6.32 -23.93 14.04
CA GLU A 88 7.08 -22.85 14.70
C GLU A 88 7.75 -21.95 13.65
N GLN A 89 8.35 -22.49 12.61
CA GLN A 89 8.91 -21.70 11.51
C GLN A 89 7.85 -20.84 10.83
N LEU A 90 6.67 -21.41 10.55
CA LEU A 90 5.54 -20.66 9.96
C LEU A 90 5.04 -19.56 10.89
N ARG A 91 5.02 -19.83 12.21
CA ARG A 91 4.64 -18.82 13.21
C ARG A 91 5.62 -17.64 13.24
N LEU A 92 6.93 -17.92 13.27
CA LEU A 92 7.98 -16.90 13.23
C LEU A 92 7.95 -16.08 11.94
N LEU A 93 7.68 -16.72 10.79
CA LEU A 93 7.49 -16.01 9.52
C LEU A 93 6.26 -15.11 9.56
N ALA A 94 5.13 -15.56 10.13
CA ALA A 94 3.93 -14.76 10.26
C ALA A 94 4.15 -13.56 11.20
N GLU A 95 4.88 -13.75 12.29
CA GLU A 95 5.25 -12.68 13.21
C GLU A 95 6.15 -11.64 12.55
N ASP A 96 7.20 -12.07 11.84
CA ASP A 96 8.05 -11.16 11.07
C ASP A 96 7.27 -10.44 9.96
N PHE A 97 6.37 -11.14 9.29
CA PHE A 97 5.53 -10.57 8.23
C PHE A 97 4.55 -9.51 8.76
N THR A 98 4.06 -9.67 9.99
CA THR A 98 3.10 -8.74 10.61
C THR A 98 3.81 -7.57 11.30
N CYS A 99 4.91 -7.85 12.02
CA CYS A 99 5.52 -6.89 12.94
C CYS A 99 6.77 -6.19 12.39
N ASN A 100 7.40 -6.75 11.34
CA ASN A 100 8.64 -6.17 10.81
C ASN A 100 8.34 -5.07 9.79
N GLU A 101 8.47 -3.83 10.22
CA GLU A 101 8.22 -2.64 9.42
C GLU A 101 9.22 -2.48 8.26
N GLY A 102 10.44 -3.04 8.38
CA GLY A 102 11.50 -2.97 7.37
C GLY A 102 11.16 -3.64 6.03
N ARG A 103 10.04 -4.37 5.95
CA ARG A 103 9.55 -4.93 4.68
C ARG A 103 9.04 -3.88 3.69
N TYR A 104 8.81 -2.65 4.14
CA TYR A 104 8.48 -1.49 3.31
C TYR A 104 9.71 -0.58 3.21
N ALA A 105 10.08 -0.23 2.00
CA ALA A 105 11.07 0.81 1.73
C ALA A 105 10.35 2.05 1.16
N TRP A 106 10.78 3.23 1.59
CA TRP A 106 10.26 4.50 1.09
C TRP A 106 11.09 4.95 -0.11
N PHE A 107 10.46 5.59 -1.10
CA PHE A 107 11.19 6.23 -2.17
C PHE A 107 11.94 7.45 -1.63
N ASP A 108 13.15 7.69 -2.14
CA ASP A 108 14.10 8.70 -1.62
C ASP A 108 13.56 10.14 -1.70
N ASP A 109 12.62 10.41 -2.59
CA ASP A 109 12.03 11.73 -2.78
C ASP A 109 10.86 12.03 -1.84
N VAL A 110 10.33 11.03 -1.12
CA VAL A 110 9.08 11.17 -0.35
C VAL A 110 9.21 12.25 0.74
N ASP A 111 10.20 12.14 1.60
CA ASP A 111 10.34 13.07 2.74
C ASP A 111 10.57 14.51 2.30
N VAL A 112 11.35 14.70 1.23
CA VAL A 112 11.67 16.03 0.70
C VAL A 112 10.40 16.75 0.23
N TYR A 113 9.54 16.03 -0.50
CA TYR A 113 8.32 16.63 -1.05
C TYR A 113 7.19 16.71 -0.03
N LEU A 114 7.04 15.74 0.87
CA LEU A 114 6.08 15.84 1.98
C LEU A 114 6.38 17.07 2.85
N GLU A 115 7.68 17.33 3.17
CA GLU A 115 8.07 18.52 3.93
C GLU A 115 7.76 19.84 3.17
N LYS A 116 7.90 19.85 1.82
CA LYS A 116 7.51 20.99 1.00
C LYS A 116 5.99 21.16 1.01
N TRP A 117 5.24 20.10 0.73
CA TRP A 117 3.81 20.13 0.45
C TRP A 117 2.95 20.40 1.69
N ARG A 118 3.34 19.90 2.87
CA ARG A 118 2.58 20.13 4.11
C ARG A 118 2.40 21.62 4.48
N ARG A 119 3.17 22.49 3.86
CA ARG A 119 3.07 23.95 4.06
C ARG A 119 1.94 24.58 3.25
N THR A 120 1.46 23.89 2.24
CA THR A 120 0.47 24.40 1.28
C THR A 120 -0.76 23.51 1.19
N TYR A 121 -0.58 22.20 1.29
CA TYR A 121 -1.63 21.20 1.13
C TYR A 121 -1.88 20.44 2.42
N ARG A 122 -3.15 20.06 2.64
CA ARG A 122 -3.50 19.04 3.63
C ARG A 122 -3.23 17.69 2.97
N ILE A 123 -2.54 16.78 3.64
CA ILE A 123 -2.09 15.52 3.05
C ILE A 123 -2.72 14.36 3.80
N GLY A 124 -3.31 13.41 3.06
CA GLY A 124 -3.86 12.18 3.60
C GLY A 124 -3.36 10.95 2.85
N ILE A 125 -3.41 9.78 3.50
CA ILE A 125 -3.15 8.49 2.88
C ILE A 125 -4.46 7.73 2.68
N LEU A 126 -4.68 7.20 1.47
CA LEU A 126 -5.79 6.30 1.14
C LEU A 126 -5.24 5.04 0.49
N SER A 127 -5.10 3.95 1.24
CA SER A 127 -4.42 2.73 0.78
C SER A 127 -5.22 1.46 0.99
N ASP A 128 -5.12 0.53 0.02
CA ASP A 128 -5.56 -0.85 0.23
C ASP A 128 -4.44 -1.56 1.00
N ALA A 129 -4.65 -1.73 2.31
CA ALA A 129 -3.60 -2.19 3.22
C ALA A 129 -4.14 -2.92 4.46
N MET A 130 -3.28 -3.73 5.06
CA MET A 130 -3.48 -4.38 6.35
C MET A 130 -3.11 -3.46 7.52
N PRO A 131 -3.61 -3.70 8.74
CA PRO A 131 -3.35 -2.87 9.93
C PRO A 131 -1.88 -2.58 10.23
N SER A 132 -0.98 -3.52 9.93
CA SER A 132 0.47 -3.34 10.12
C SER A 132 1.06 -2.13 9.38
N PHE A 133 0.44 -1.74 8.24
CA PHE A 133 0.86 -0.56 7.52
C PHE A 133 0.69 0.74 8.31
N LEU A 134 -0.31 0.82 9.20
CA LEU A 134 -0.49 2.00 10.07
C LEU A 134 0.73 2.24 10.97
N ASN A 135 1.37 1.17 11.47
CA ASN A 135 2.56 1.30 12.29
C ASN A 135 3.75 1.80 11.44
N VAL A 136 3.88 1.29 10.22
CA VAL A 136 4.90 1.75 9.25
C VAL A 136 4.72 3.23 8.95
N ALA A 137 3.50 3.64 8.59
CA ALA A 137 3.19 5.02 8.26
C ALA A 137 3.40 5.96 9.46
N LYS A 138 2.91 5.60 10.65
CA LYS A 138 3.06 6.40 11.88
C LYS A 138 4.52 6.55 12.31
N LYS A 139 5.32 5.50 12.16
CA LYS A 139 6.75 5.56 12.50
C LYS A 139 7.53 6.46 11.53
N HIS A 140 7.16 6.47 10.27
CA HIS A 140 7.74 7.36 9.27
C HIS A 140 7.27 8.80 9.45
N ASP A 141 6.02 9.01 9.87
CA ASP A 141 5.36 10.32 10.03
C ASP A 141 5.80 11.07 11.30
N VAL A 142 7.11 11.06 11.60
CA VAL A 142 7.66 11.75 12.78
C VAL A 142 7.43 13.27 12.73
N GLN A 143 7.28 13.81 11.53
CA GLN A 143 7.09 15.25 11.30
C GLN A 143 5.61 15.67 11.23
N GLY A 144 4.67 14.72 11.28
CA GLY A 144 3.25 14.99 11.15
C GLY A 144 2.87 15.48 9.75
N TYR A 145 3.28 14.76 8.72
CA TYR A 145 2.95 15.08 7.32
C TYR A 145 1.49 14.77 7.00
N PHE A 146 0.96 13.68 7.56
CA PHE A 146 -0.36 13.16 7.22
C PHE A 146 -1.39 13.56 8.26
N GLU A 147 -2.46 14.21 7.81
CA GLU A 147 -3.59 14.56 8.68
C GLU A 147 -4.43 13.32 9.01
N GLU A 148 -4.65 12.44 8.03
CA GLU A 148 -5.36 11.18 8.20
C GLU A 148 -4.75 10.06 7.36
N ILE A 149 -4.86 8.82 7.89
CA ILE A 149 -4.50 7.60 7.19
C ILE A 149 -5.71 6.67 7.19
N VAL A 150 -6.25 6.42 6.00
CA VAL A 150 -7.37 5.48 5.79
C VAL A 150 -6.85 4.24 5.07
N ILE A 151 -7.07 3.08 5.68
CA ILE A 151 -6.75 1.77 5.09
C ILE A 151 -8.03 0.97 4.82
N SER A 152 -8.01 0.19 3.74
CA SER A 152 -9.17 -0.60 3.27
C SER A 152 -9.71 -1.55 4.33
N THR A 153 -8.84 -2.24 5.07
CA THR A 153 -9.24 -3.19 6.10
C THR A 153 -9.97 -2.57 7.30
N HIS A 154 -9.80 -1.28 7.56
CA HIS A 154 -10.60 -0.56 8.56
C HIS A 154 -11.94 -0.05 8.02
N VAL A 155 -12.12 -0.02 6.71
CA VAL A 155 -13.40 0.31 6.05
C VAL A 155 -14.17 -0.95 5.67
N GLY A 156 -13.47 -2.06 5.44
CA GLY A 156 -14.02 -3.35 5.03
C GLY A 156 -14.27 -3.47 3.52
N ILE A 157 -13.64 -2.59 2.74
CA ILE A 157 -13.73 -2.53 1.27
C ILE A 157 -12.42 -1.99 0.71
N THR A 158 -12.18 -2.19 -0.60
CA THR A 158 -11.01 -1.66 -1.31
C THR A 158 -11.39 -0.60 -2.34
N LYS A 159 -10.43 0.20 -2.77
CA LYS A 159 -10.52 0.98 -4.00
C LYS A 159 -10.78 0.02 -5.18
N PRO A 160 -11.57 0.36 -6.19
CA PRO A 160 -12.15 1.68 -6.47
C PRO A 160 -13.56 1.94 -5.88
N ASP A 161 -13.98 1.23 -4.84
CA ASP A 161 -15.30 1.48 -4.25
C ASP A 161 -15.40 2.93 -3.73
N ALA A 162 -16.46 3.63 -4.12
CA ALA A 162 -16.68 5.04 -3.76
C ALA A 162 -16.68 5.31 -2.24
N ARG A 163 -16.95 4.30 -1.42
CA ARG A 163 -16.92 4.41 0.05
C ARG A 163 -15.51 4.65 0.58
N MET A 164 -14.47 4.14 -0.12
CA MET A 164 -13.08 4.42 0.25
C MET A 164 -12.75 5.92 0.13
N TYR A 165 -13.10 6.54 -1.01
CA TYR A 165 -12.84 7.97 -1.24
C TYR A 165 -13.68 8.86 -0.32
N ARG A 166 -14.93 8.47 -0.05
CA ARG A 166 -15.76 9.15 0.96
C ARG A 166 -15.16 9.04 2.35
N ALA A 167 -14.63 7.88 2.75
CA ALA A 167 -14.07 7.69 4.08
C ALA A 167 -12.91 8.67 4.39
N ILE A 168 -12.02 8.93 3.44
CA ILE A 168 -10.94 9.92 3.65
C ILE A 168 -11.50 11.34 3.62
N CYS A 169 -12.43 11.65 2.70
CA CYS A 169 -13.06 12.97 2.66
C CYS A 169 -13.81 13.30 3.94
N ASP A 170 -14.59 12.37 4.47
CA ASP A 170 -15.36 12.55 5.71
C ASP A 170 -14.44 12.77 6.92
N LYS A 171 -13.37 11.98 7.04
CA LYS A 171 -12.41 12.11 8.16
C LYS A 171 -11.68 13.44 8.13
N MET A 172 -11.22 13.87 6.98
CA MET A 172 -10.51 15.14 6.80
C MET A 172 -11.46 16.32 6.55
N GLN A 173 -12.77 16.10 6.44
CA GLN A 173 -13.78 17.13 6.10
C GLN A 173 -13.43 17.86 4.79
N LEU A 174 -13.20 17.08 3.71
CA LEU A 174 -12.79 17.60 2.40
C LEU A 174 -13.94 17.67 1.41
N CYS A 175 -13.88 18.65 0.50
CA CYS A 175 -14.65 18.65 -0.75
C CYS A 175 -13.86 17.88 -1.82
N PRO A 176 -14.44 16.86 -2.47
CA PRO A 176 -13.72 16.05 -3.45
C PRO A 176 -13.12 16.84 -4.61
N ASP A 177 -13.78 17.89 -5.09
CA ASP A 177 -13.32 18.75 -6.18
C ASP A 177 -12.08 19.61 -5.84
N GLU A 178 -11.70 19.70 -4.55
CA GLU A 178 -10.47 20.33 -4.09
C GLU A 178 -9.35 19.31 -3.82
N CYS A 179 -9.59 18.01 -4.13
CA CYS A 179 -8.64 16.91 -3.85
C CYS A 179 -7.95 16.44 -5.14
N LEU A 180 -6.64 16.26 -5.06
CA LEU A 180 -5.86 15.50 -6.02
C LEU A 180 -5.54 14.12 -5.44
N PHE A 181 -6.00 13.07 -6.10
CA PHE A 181 -5.68 11.69 -5.75
C PHE A 181 -4.54 11.16 -6.64
N VAL A 182 -3.55 10.51 -6.01
CA VAL A 182 -2.38 9.94 -6.69
C VAL A 182 -2.29 8.45 -6.39
N ASP A 183 -2.29 7.62 -7.44
CA ASP A 183 -2.27 6.15 -7.33
C ASP A 183 -1.54 5.54 -8.55
N ASP A 184 -1.03 4.32 -8.44
CA ASP A 184 -0.39 3.61 -9.54
C ASP A 184 -1.40 2.83 -10.42
N LYS A 185 -2.62 2.56 -9.90
CA LYS A 185 -3.62 1.72 -10.55
C LYS A 185 -4.70 2.55 -11.24
N ILE A 186 -4.88 2.33 -12.55
CA ILE A 186 -5.88 3.02 -13.37
C ILE A 186 -7.29 2.93 -12.78
N CYS A 187 -7.74 1.75 -12.34
CA CYS A 187 -9.08 1.57 -11.78
C CYS A 187 -9.31 2.46 -10.53
N ASN A 188 -8.28 2.69 -9.72
CA ASN A 188 -8.37 3.54 -8.54
C ASN A 188 -8.50 5.01 -8.93
N LEU A 189 -7.78 5.45 -9.98
CA LEU A 189 -7.88 6.82 -10.51
C LEU A 189 -9.28 7.09 -11.10
N GLU A 190 -9.83 6.11 -11.83
CA GLU A 190 -11.19 6.18 -12.36
C GLU A 190 -12.23 6.26 -11.23
N GLY A 191 -12.03 5.50 -10.14
CA GLY A 191 -12.86 5.57 -8.94
C GLY A 191 -12.82 6.95 -8.27
N ALA A 192 -11.64 7.58 -8.19
CA ALA A 192 -11.48 8.92 -7.64
C ALA A 192 -12.18 9.98 -8.51
N LEU A 193 -12.01 9.91 -9.84
CA LEU A 193 -12.70 10.78 -10.78
C LEU A 193 -14.22 10.66 -10.65
N ALA A 194 -14.73 9.42 -10.53
CA ALA A 194 -16.17 9.19 -10.34
C ALA A 194 -16.71 9.77 -9.02
N CYS A 195 -15.84 9.99 -8.04
CA CYS A 195 -16.15 10.66 -6.78
C CYS A 195 -15.97 12.20 -6.84
N GLY A 196 -15.57 12.76 -7.99
CA GLY A 196 -15.38 14.20 -8.18
C GLY A 196 -13.99 14.72 -7.82
N MET A 197 -13.02 13.84 -7.51
CA MET A 197 -11.63 14.24 -7.30
C MET A 197 -10.91 14.45 -8.64
N GLN A 198 -9.81 15.20 -8.63
CA GLN A 198 -8.79 15.13 -9.67
C GLN A 198 -7.91 13.92 -9.44
N ALA A 199 -7.27 13.38 -10.50
CA ALA A 199 -6.44 12.19 -10.38
C ALA A 199 -5.19 12.26 -11.27
N VAL A 200 -4.08 11.70 -10.77
CA VAL A 200 -2.80 11.57 -11.47
C VAL A 200 -2.22 10.18 -11.22
N GLN A 201 -1.78 9.52 -12.29
CA GLN A 201 -1.08 8.25 -12.17
C GLN A 201 0.38 8.45 -11.76
N MET A 202 0.82 7.70 -10.76
CA MET A 202 2.24 7.56 -10.43
C MET A 202 2.79 6.28 -11.05
N ASP A 203 3.72 6.39 -11.98
CA ASP A 203 4.46 5.23 -12.53
C ASP A 203 5.93 5.30 -12.16
N ARG A 204 6.26 4.87 -10.94
CA ARG A 204 7.65 4.81 -10.42
C ARG A 204 8.54 3.85 -11.19
N SER A 205 7.96 2.87 -11.87
CA SER A 205 8.69 1.77 -12.50
C SER A 205 8.92 1.95 -14.00
N GLY A 206 8.10 2.75 -14.68
CA GLY A 206 8.02 2.82 -16.13
C GLY A 206 7.50 1.53 -16.79
N LYS A 207 6.78 0.69 -16.04
CA LYS A 207 6.39 -0.67 -16.48
C LYS A 207 4.91 -0.98 -16.28
N ILE A 208 4.16 -0.12 -15.62
CA ILE A 208 2.73 -0.32 -15.45
C ILE A 208 1.96 0.19 -16.68
N PRO A 209 0.72 -0.31 -16.92
CA PRO A 209 -0.13 0.26 -17.96
C PRO A 209 -0.32 1.76 -17.76
N LEU A 210 -0.10 2.55 -18.82
CA LEU A 210 -0.27 3.98 -18.75
C LEU A 210 -1.75 4.34 -18.88
N TRP A 211 -2.18 5.25 -18.03
CA TRP A 211 -3.48 5.88 -18.11
C TRP A 211 -3.51 6.92 -19.23
N ASN A 212 -4.69 7.20 -19.77
CA ASN A 212 -4.88 8.25 -20.79
C ASN A 212 -4.99 9.67 -20.20
N GLY A 213 -4.90 9.82 -18.89
CA GLY A 213 -4.81 11.08 -18.16
C GLY A 213 -3.36 11.49 -17.87
N SER A 214 -3.19 12.31 -16.85
CA SER A 214 -1.84 12.76 -16.45
C SER A 214 -1.06 11.67 -15.74
N VAL A 215 0.19 11.46 -16.17
CA VAL A 215 1.12 10.47 -15.61
C VAL A 215 2.39 11.18 -15.15
N VAL A 216 2.86 10.83 -13.96
CA VAL A 216 4.12 11.32 -13.38
C VAL A 216 4.96 10.14 -12.88
N HIS A 217 6.29 10.27 -12.84
CA HIS A 217 7.18 9.18 -12.49
C HIS A 217 7.88 9.35 -11.13
N ASN A 218 7.76 10.52 -10.53
CA ASN A 218 8.35 10.87 -9.24
C ASN A 218 7.63 12.09 -8.65
N PHE A 219 7.96 12.39 -7.40
CA PHE A 219 7.35 13.54 -6.72
C PHE A 219 7.81 14.89 -7.26
N SER A 220 8.97 14.97 -7.92
CA SER A 220 9.37 16.20 -8.61
C SER A 220 8.46 16.53 -9.79
N GLU A 221 8.04 15.51 -10.54
CA GLU A 221 7.09 15.69 -11.64
C GLU A 221 5.67 15.98 -11.12
N LEU A 222 5.26 15.32 -10.02
CA LEU A 222 3.98 15.60 -9.37
C LEU A 222 3.92 17.05 -8.84
N ASP A 223 5.00 17.52 -8.26
CA ASP A 223 5.13 18.90 -7.78
C ASP A 223 4.93 19.91 -8.91
N ARG A 224 5.62 19.72 -10.04
CA ARG A 224 5.45 20.54 -11.24
C ARG A 224 4.02 20.48 -11.77
N TYR A 225 3.42 19.28 -11.83
CA TYR A 225 2.03 19.12 -12.24
C TYR A 225 1.08 19.95 -11.38
N MET A 226 1.24 19.97 -10.06
CA MET A 226 0.41 20.76 -9.16
C MET A 226 0.64 22.27 -9.32
N GLU A 227 1.86 22.72 -9.63
CA GLU A 227 2.15 24.13 -9.92
C GLU A 227 1.50 24.59 -11.23
N GLU A 228 1.40 23.72 -12.24
CA GLU A 228 0.79 24.01 -13.55
C GLU A 228 -0.75 23.87 -13.55
N ASN A 229 -1.32 23.17 -12.56
CA ASN A 229 -2.76 22.89 -12.43
C ASN A 229 -3.28 23.25 -11.02
N PRO A 230 -3.21 24.53 -10.62
CA PRO A 230 -3.51 24.97 -9.26
C PRO A 230 -4.98 24.78 -8.84
#